data_525e25b32e2693d8255e5610952b10d3
#
_entry.id   525e25b32e2693d8255e5610952b10d3
#
_cell.length_a   1.000
_cell.length_b   1.000
_cell.length_c   1.000
_cell.angle_alpha   90.00
_cell.angle_beta   90.00
_cell.angle_gamma   90.00
#
_symmetry.space_group_name_H-M   'P 1'
#
loop_
_entity.id
_entity.type
_entity.pdbx_description
1 polymer ?
#
loop_
_entity_poly.entity_id
_entity_poly.type
_entity_poly.pdbx_seq_one_letter_code
_entity_poly.pdbx_strand_id
1 'polypeptide(L)'
;LKYPSLFLICFFISTALFLNSCGRFILKDEGVENKSIEELSGVSSAKTNIDGLNTAISEITQTVGSDGLLAGFFVVPEDGVSFLLSIFLGNNYNIKFYSLTDPDGTDILSASSTPNLYNEASGRLGSSGYANVLVPQSPSFSAKAGTWTFKAYTNDRVSLALRTGSTPSAATIAIQPYITGTTWSAGDISAALSVMSSIYSANGITLTINSTITISDTQYAAVSGTFTDSTTSALVTQGSTAAVNLFFIEDYPPPPSIWSGILGNAAGIPGSMGIANSWNGVLNSLSAHASGTTLDSQLLGETAAHEMGHQLGLFHTTESGGTVFDILNDTTECLNSTKDFDRNGKMSAEECEGYGAENVMFWTPWTPASRSAGKKQETLSSHQQHVLKYSPIAK
;
A
#
# COMPACT_ATOMS: atom_id res chain seq x y z
N LEU A 1 16.97 -10.90 60.18
CA LEU A 1 15.71 -11.63 60.04
C LEU A 1 14.68 -10.75 59.35
N LYS A 2 14.63 -10.76 58.01
CA LYS A 2 13.44 -10.58 57.16
C LYS A 2 13.95 -10.51 55.73
N TYR A 3 13.60 -11.52 54.97
CA TYR A 3 13.85 -11.59 53.51
C TYR A 3 12.90 -10.64 52.79
N PRO A 4 13.35 -9.88 51.78
CA PRO A 4 12.45 -9.29 50.83
C PRO A 4 12.19 -10.28 49.66
N SER A 5 10.94 -10.45 49.39
CA SER A 5 10.38 -11.26 48.32
C SER A 5 10.86 -10.77 46.94
N LEU A 6 11.51 -11.66 46.22
CA LEU A 6 11.87 -11.49 44.83
C LEU A 6 10.63 -11.71 43.97
N PHE A 7 10.04 -10.66 43.42
CA PHE A 7 9.02 -10.78 42.40
C PHE A 7 9.72 -11.13 41.05
N LEU A 8 9.65 -12.38 40.72
CA LEU A 8 10.09 -12.90 39.42
C LEU A 8 8.98 -12.62 38.42
N ILE A 9 9.12 -11.58 37.62
CA ILE A 9 8.29 -11.33 36.43
C ILE A 9 8.79 -12.28 35.36
N CYS A 10 8.08 -13.39 35.20
CA CYS A 10 8.27 -14.26 34.04
C CYS A 10 7.75 -13.54 32.77
N PHE A 11 8.68 -12.97 32.00
CA PHE A 11 8.44 -12.69 30.60
C PHE A 11 8.34 -14.02 29.87
N PHE A 12 7.14 -14.44 29.54
CA PHE A 12 6.92 -15.49 28.57
C PHE A 12 7.29 -14.95 27.18
N ILE A 13 8.56 -15.09 26.82
CA ILE A 13 8.97 -15.08 25.43
C ILE A 13 8.47 -16.40 24.86
N SER A 14 7.33 -16.35 24.17
CA SER A 14 6.87 -17.44 23.34
C SER A 14 7.75 -17.52 22.10
N THR A 15 8.97 -18.03 22.25
CA THR A 15 9.72 -18.62 21.16
C THR A 15 9.01 -19.91 20.80
N ALA A 16 8.03 -19.82 19.91
CA ALA A 16 7.53 -21.01 19.23
C ALA A 16 8.70 -21.60 18.42
N LEU A 17 9.30 -22.64 18.98
CA LEU A 17 10.13 -23.56 18.25
C LEU A 17 9.27 -24.20 17.15
N PHE A 18 9.30 -23.65 15.94
CA PHE A 18 9.03 -24.41 14.72
C PHE A 18 10.33 -25.04 14.26
N LEU A 19 10.80 -26.02 14.99
CA LEU A 19 11.75 -27.00 14.50
C LEU A 19 10.96 -28.26 14.16
N ASN A 20 11.19 -28.72 12.92
CA ASN A 20 10.85 -30.01 12.37
C ASN A 20 9.42 -30.22 11.81
N SER A 21 9.21 -29.67 10.61
CA SER A 21 8.94 -30.55 9.48
C SER A 21 9.44 -29.90 8.19
N CYS A 22 10.75 -29.75 8.04
CA CYS A 22 11.38 -29.68 6.74
C CYS A 22 11.20 -31.06 6.09
N GLY A 23 10.01 -31.34 5.60
CA GLY A 23 9.80 -32.27 4.53
C GLY A 23 10.56 -31.71 3.34
N ARG A 24 11.75 -32.22 3.10
CA ARG A 24 12.54 -32.01 1.92
C ARG A 24 11.72 -32.52 0.74
N PHE A 25 10.84 -31.67 0.18
CA PHE A 25 10.30 -31.94 -1.16
C PHE A 25 11.47 -31.81 -2.11
N ILE A 26 12.08 -32.94 -2.41
CA ILE A 26 12.93 -33.06 -3.58
C ILE A 26 11.95 -32.93 -4.74
N LEU A 27 11.88 -31.75 -5.34
CA LEU A 27 11.30 -31.57 -6.66
C LEU A 27 12.18 -32.41 -7.59
N LYS A 28 11.72 -33.60 -7.94
CA LYS A 28 12.20 -34.29 -9.12
C LYS A 28 11.90 -33.36 -10.28
N ASP A 29 12.95 -32.95 -10.93
CA ASP A 29 12.93 -32.25 -12.22
C ASP A 29 12.47 -33.28 -13.29
N GLU A 30 11.18 -33.60 -13.23
CA GLU A 30 10.53 -34.34 -14.31
C GLU A 30 10.10 -33.25 -15.30
N GLY A 31 10.80 -33.25 -16.43
CA GLY A 31 10.68 -32.30 -17.54
C GLY A 31 9.30 -31.70 -17.69
N VAL A 32 9.21 -30.40 -17.35
CA VAL A 32 8.06 -29.61 -17.72
C VAL A 32 8.10 -29.54 -19.25
N GLU A 33 7.26 -30.34 -19.91
CA GLU A 33 6.95 -30.14 -21.32
C GLU A 33 6.56 -28.68 -21.46
N ASN A 34 7.33 -27.96 -22.26
CA ASN A 34 6.98 -26.61 -22.70
C ASN A 34 5.66 -26.71 -23.47
N LYS A 35 4.55 -26.66 -22.77
CA LYS A 35 3.25 -26.43 -23.39
C LYS A 35 3.32 -25.09 -24.06
N SER A 36 3.10 -25.05 -25.36
CA SER A 36 3.07 -23.82 -26.13
C SER A 36 2.03 -22.88 -25.54
N ILE A 37 2.30 -21.57 -25.58
CA ILE A 37 1.39 -20.49 -25.12
C ILE A 37 -0.02 -20.63 -25.71
N GLU A 38 -0.17 -21.29 -26.87
CA GLU A 38 -1.44 -21.59 -27.52
C GLU A 38 -2.34 -22.60 -26.76
N GLU A 39 -1.78 -23.42 -25.85
CA GLU A 39 -2.57 -24.33 -25.00
C GLU A 39 -3.06 -23.67 -23.71
N LEU A 40 -2.56 -22.49 -23.36
CA LEU A 40 -3.08 -21.65 -22.28
C LEU A 40 -4.25 -20.82 -22.80
N SER A 41 -5.39 -21.45 -23.09
CA SER A 41 -6.62 -20.79 -23.52
C SER A 41 -7.25 -20.02 -22.35
N GLY A 42 -6.59 -18.98 -21.91
CA GLY A 42 -7.05 -18.12 -20.85
C GLY A 42 -7.25 -16.70 -21.32
N VAL A 43 -8.28 -16.45 -22.12
CA VAL A 43 -8.67 -15.08 -22.47
C VAL A 43 -9.52 -14.50 -21.37
N SER A 44 -9.11 -13.36 -20.89
CA SER A 44 -9.81 -12.37 -20.10
C SER A 44 -11.32 -12.39 -20.27
N SER A 45 -12.02 -12.52 -19.17
CA SER A 45 -13.37 -12.04 -19.01
C SER A 45 -13.45 -10.54 -19.39
N ALA A 46 -14.65 -10.04 -19.60
CA ALA A 46 -14.94 -8.68 -20.08
C ALA A 46 -14.03 -7.62 -19.44
N LYS A 47 -13.41 -6.80 -20.29
CA LYS A 47 -12.68 -5.60 -19.87
C LYS A 47 -13.70 -4.54 -19.43
N THR A 48 -13.52 -3.98 -18.25
CA THR A 48 -14.28 -2.82 -17.79
C THR A 48 -13.35 -1.62 -17.75
N ASN A 49 -13.62 -0.60 -18.56
CA ASN A 49 -12.87 0.64 -18.49
C ASN A 49 -13.27 1.43 -17.24
N ILE A 50 -12.30 2.03 -16.57
CA ILE A 50 -12.58 2.97 -15.49
C ILE A 50 -13.00 4.30 -16.13
N ASP A 51 -14.13 4.84 -15.73
CA ASP A 51 -14.67 6.07 -16.27
C ASP A 51 -13.66 7.22 -16.21
N GLY A 52 -13.41 7.82 -17.37
CA GLY A 52 -12.51 8.96 -17.53
C GLY A 52 -11.03 8.64 -17.36
N LEU A 53 -10.61 7.36 -17.30
CA LEU A 53 -9.23 6.92 -17.30
C LEU A 53 -8.91 6.07 -18.54
N ASN A 54 -7.64 6.05 -18.93
CA ASN A 54 -7.12 5.12 -19.94
C ASN A 54 -6.71 3.79 -19.31
N THR A 55 -7.51 3.31 -18.36
CA THR A 55 -7.24 2.10 -17.60
C THR A 55 -8.41 1.15 -17.69
N ALA A 56 -8.11 -0.08 -18.05
CA ALA A 56 -9.07 -1.17 -18.11
C ALA A 56 -8.81 -2.20 -17.00
N ILE A 57 -9.88 -2.65 -16.37
CA ILE A 57 -9.87 -3.74 -15.41
C ILE A 57 -10.27 -5.03 -16.11
N SER A 58 -9.52 -6.11 -15.88
CA SER A 58 -9.82 -7.44 -16.39
C SER A 58 -9.64 -8.47 -15.28
N GLU A 59 -10.49 -9.48 -15.24
CA GLU A 59 -10.19 -10.72 -14.50
C GLU A 59 -9.40 -11.65 -15.42
N ILE A 60 -8.28 -12.19 -14.94
CA ILE A 60 -7.44 -13.09 -15.72
C ILE A 60 -7.91 -14.52 -15.50
N THR A 61 -8.14 -15.24 -16.59
CA THR A 61 -8.41 -16.67 -16.53
C THR A 61 -7.13 -17.42 -16.12
N GLN A 62 -7.28 -18.38 -15.23
CA GLN A 62 -6.19 -19.07 -14.58
C GLN A 62 -6.33 -20.57 -14.75
N THR A 63 -5.21 -21.27 -14.76
CA THR A 63 -5.15 -22.71 -14.68
C THR A 63 -4.41 -23.13 -13.43
N VAL A 64 -4.90 -24.15 -12.74
CA VAL A 64 -4.20 -24.75 -11.61
C VAL A 64 -3.19 -25.74 -12.14
N GLY A 65 -1.91 -25.50 -11.89
CA GLY A 65 -0.83 -26.43 -12.22
C GLY A 65 -0.85 -27.68 -11.34
N SER A 66 -0.11 -28.70 -11.76
CA SER A 66 0.09 -29.92 -10.94
C SER A 66 0.83 -29.65 -9.63
N ASP A 67 1.50 -28.51 -9.53
CA ASP A 67 2.17 -27.99 -8.34
C ASP A 67 1.20 -27.29 -7.35
N GLY A 68 -0.09 -27.19 -7.70
CA GLY A 68 -1.10 -26.51 -6.90
C GLY A 68 -1.07 -24.98 -7.00
N LEU A 69 -0.19 -24.43 -7.86
CA LEU A 69 -0.13 -23.00 -8.11
C LEU A 69 -1.08 -22.61 -9.25
N LEU A 70 -1.61 -21.40 -9.15
CA LEU A 70 -2.29 -20.78 -10.28
C LEU A 70 -1.26 -20.21 -11.25
N ALA A 71 -1.41 -20.52 -12.51
CA ALA A 71 -0.67 -19.93 -13.59
C ALA A 71 -1.62 -19.15 -14.52
N GLY A 72 -1.16 -18.02 -15.00
CA GLY A 72 -1.91 -17.18 -15.93
C GLY A 72 -0.99 -16.30 -16.76
N PHE A 73 -1.58 -15.65 -17.74
CA PHE A 73 -0.89 -14.68 -18.58
C PHE A 73 -1.80 -13.51 -18.95
N PHE A 74 -1.18 -12.40 -19.33
CA PHE A 74 -1.87 -11.24 -19.91
C PHE A 74 -0.96 -10.56 -20.91
N VAL A 75 -1.54 -9.73 -21.77
CA VAL A 75 -0.80 -9.01 -22.79
C VAL A 75 -0.80 -7.52 -22.48
N VAL A 76 0.39 -6.94 -22.43
CA VAL A 76 0.59 -5.49 -22.39
C VAL A 76 0.74 -5.02 -23.83
N PRO A 77 -0.10 -4.09 -24.35
CA PRO A 77 0.00 -3.57 -25.70
C PRO A 77 1.21 -2.62 -25.86
N GLU A 78 1.52 -2.24 -27.09
CA GLU A 78 2.63 -1.34 -27.41
C GLU A 78 2.54 0.04 -26.71
N ASP A 79 1.32 0.50 -26.44
CA ASP A 79 1.05 1.72 -25.70
C ASP A 79 0.79 1.47 -24.20
N GLY A 80 1.22 0.32 -23.67
CA GLY A 80 1.10 -0.02 -22.25
C GLY A 80 1.98 0.90 -21.39
N VAL A 81 1.37 1.57 -20.42
CA VAL A 81 2.05 2.51 -19.52
C VAL A 81 2.41 1.86 -18.21
N SER A 82 1.45 1.19 -17.60
CA SER A 82 1.59 0.56 -16.29
C SER A 82 0.51 -0.48 -16.05
N PHE A 83 0.74 -1.37 -15.10
CA PHE A 83 -0.29 -2.28 -14.63
C PHE A 83 -0.18 -2.58 -13.13
N LEU A 84 -1.31 -2.90 -12.53
CA LEU A 84 -1.42 -3.46 -11.20
C LEU A 84 -2.04 -4.86 -11.33
N LEU A 85 -1.28 -5.88 -10.98
CA LEU A 85 -1.74 -7.25 -10.87
C LEU A 85 -2.09 -7.52 -9.40
N SER A 86 -3.33 -7.96 -9.14
CA SER A 86 -3.83 -8.11 -7.77
C SER A 86 -4.49 -9.46 -7.57
N ILE A 87 -4.27 -10.04 -6.40
CA ILE A 87 -4.96 -11.23 -5.92
C ILE A 87 -5.77 -10.83 -4.70
N PHE A 88 -7.05 -11.20 -4.72
CA PHE A 88 -7.93 -11.06 -3.57
C PHE A 88 -8.16 -12.44 -3.00
N LEU A 89 -8.18 -12.55 -1.67
CA LEU A 89 -8.58 -13.79 -1.00
C LEU A 89 -9.78 -13.57 -0.11
N GLY A 90 -10.67 -14.54 -0.14
CA GLY A 90 -11.71 -14.68 0.85
C GLY A 90 -11.11 -14.97 2.24
N ASN A 91 -10.83 -16.21 2.55
CA ASN A 91 -10.54 -16.65 3.92
C ASN A 91 -9.18 -17.35 4.13
N ASN A 92 -8.22 -17.31 3.21
CA ASN A 92 -6.93 -17.97 3.36
C ASN A 92 -5.76 -16.98 3.48
N TYR A 93 -4.88 -17.21 4.46
CA TYR A 93 -3.83 -16.30 4.90
C TYR A 93 -2.51 -16.36 4.11
N ASN A 94 -2.40 -17.22 3.11
CA ASN A 94 -1.13 -17.43 2.40
C ASN A 94 -1.25 -17.17 0.91
N ILE A 95 -1.44 -15.90 0.52
CA ILE A 95 -1.32 -15.51 -0.88
C ILE A 95 0.10 -15.11 -1.17
N LYS A 96 0.58 -15.52 -2.31
CA LYS A 96 1.89 -15.09 -2.78
C LYS A 96 1.97 -15.18 -4.31
N PHE A 97 2.54 -14.16 -4.95
CA PHE A 97 3.12 -14.31 -6.28
C PHE A 97 4.46 -15.04 -6.15
N TYR A 98 4.64 -16.09 -6.91
CA TYR A 98 5.88 -16.85 -6.97
C TYR A 98 6.77 -16.41 -8.12
N SER A 99 6.19 -16.01 -9.23
CA SER A 99 6.90 -15.46 -10.37
C SER A 99 6.02 -14.45 -11.10
N LEU A 100 6.65 -13.46 -11.71
CA LEU A 100 6.08 -12.60 -12.73
C LEU A 100 7.14 -12.43 -13.80
N THR A 101 6.94 -13.07 -14.95
CA THR A 101 7.91 -13.14 -16.03
C THR A 101 7.52 -12.16 -17.11
N ASP A 102 8.45 -11.30 -17.49
CA ASP A 102 8.28 -10.30 -18.52
C ASP A 102 8.35 -10.93 -19.94
N PRO A 103 8.02 -10.18 -21.01
CA PRO A 103 8.08 -10.67 -22.39
C PRO A 103 9.46 -11.16 -22.84
N ASP A 104 10.54 -10.75 -22.20
CA ASP A 104 11.91 -11.19 -22.49
C ASP A 104 12.29 -12.47 -21.73
N GLY A 105 11.37 -13.04 -20.95
CA GLY A 105 11.59 -14.26 -20.17
C GLY A 105 12.26 -14.00 -18.80
N THR A 106 12.35 -12.76 -18.34
CA THR A 106 12.93 -12.41 -17.04
C THR A 106 11.88 -12.49 -15.94
N ASP A 107 12.11 -13.30 -14.92
CA ASP A 107 11.31 -13.28 -13.69
C ASP A 107 11.68 -12.06 -12.85
N ILE A 108 10.80 -11.07 -12.82
CA ILE A 108 11.03 -9.80 -12.14
C ILE A 108 10.84 -9.87 -10.61
N LEU A 109 10.29 -10.97 -10.10
CA LEU A 109 10.13 -11.19 -8.65
C LEU A 109 11.30 -11.96 -8.04
N SER A 110 12.21 -12.52 -8.87
CA SER A 110 13.37 -13.24 -8.36
C SER A 110 14.38 -12.25 -7.76
N ALA A 111 14.74 -12.47 -6.50
CA ALA A 111 15.52 -11.55 -5.67
C ALA A 111 16.98 -11.31 -6.12
N SER A 112 17.47 -11.99 -7.15
CA SER A 112 18.93 -12.00 -7.44
C SER A 112 19.39 -11.08 -8.58
N SER A 113 18.50 -10.52 -9.39
CA SER A 113 18.93 -9.78 -10.59
C SER A 113 18.16 -8.51 -10.91
N THR A 114 17.13 -8.19 -10.17
CA THR A 114 16.27 -7.02 -10.42
C THR A 114 16.05 -6.21 -9.16
N PRO A 115 16.06 -4.86 -9.23
CA PRO A 115 15.62 -4.04 -8.10
C PRO A 115 14.25 -4.54 -7.64
N ASN A 116 14.10 -4.75 -6.36
CA ASN A 116 12.91 -5.36 -5.78
C ASN A 116 11.65 -4.55 -6.17
N LEU A 117 10.86 -5.07 -7.09
CA LEU A 117 9.49 -4.58 -7.30
C LEU A 117 8.59 -4.92 -6.11
N TYR A 118 9.10 -5.73 -5.23
CA TYR A 118 8.42 -6.33 -4.11
C TYR A 118 9.24 -6.09 -2.86
N ASN A 119 8.79 -5.23 -1.98
CA ASN A 119 9.43 -5.01 -0.71
C ASN A 119 9.01 -6.11 0.28
N GLU A 120 9.85 -7.13 0.45
CA GLU A 120 9.63 -8.17 1.46
C GLU A 120 9.63 -7.61 2.89
N ALA A 121 10.22 -6.45 3.10
CA ALA A 121 10.26 -5.81 4.41
C ALA A 121 8.89 -5.32 4.88
N SER A 122 7.95 -5.01 3.98
CA SER A 122 6.57 -4.77 4.38
C SER A 122 5.91 -6.03 4.93
N GLY A 123 6.47 -7.21 4.66
CA GLY A 123 6.13 -8.52 5.26
C GLY A 123 4.67 -8.97 5.13
N ARG A 124 3.83 -8.14 4.52
CA ARG A 124 2.38 -8.25 4.60
C ARG A 124 1.71 -8.69 3.32
N LEU A 125 2.49 -9.01 2.33
CA LEU A 125 1.98 -9.46 1.04
C LEU A 125 1.39 -10.87 1.08
N GLY A 126 1.48 -11.54 2.21
CA GLY A 126 0.94 -12.87 2.38
C GLY A 126 -0.02 -13.07 3.56
N SER A 127 -0.18 -12.08 4.46
CA SER A 127 -0.93 -12.32 5.71
C SER A 127 -2.32 -11.69 5.76
N SER A 128 -2.67 -10.83 4.81
CA SER A 128 -3.86 -9.99 4.91
C SER A 128 -4.95 -10.24 3.88
N GLY A 129 -4.86 -11.30 3.09
CA GLY A 129 -5.90 -11.61 2.08
C GLY A 129 -5.79 -10.78 0.79
N TYR A 130 -4.71 -10.03 0.61
CA TYR A 130 -4.44 -9.21 -0.55
C TYR A 130 -2.96 -9.25 -0.93
N ALA A 131 -2.66 -9.59 -2.18
CA ALA A 131 -1.32 -9.50 -2.76
C ALA A 131 -1.39 -8.76 -4.09
N ASN A 132 -0.33 -8.01 -4.40
CA ASN A 132 -0.30 -7.21 -5.61
C ASN A 132 1.13 -7.05 -6.15
N VAL A 133 1.22 -6.71 -7.43
CA VAL A 133 2.46 -6.27 -8.08
C VAL A 133 2.13 -5.09 -8.98
N LEU A 134 2.77 -3.94 -8.72
CA LEU A 134 2.67 -2.73 -9.53
C LEU A 134 3.89 -2.65 -10.47
N VAL A 135 3.66 -2.40 -11.75
CA VAL A 135 4.72 -2.14 -12.73
C VAL A 135 4.39 -0.87 -13.51
N PRO A 136 5.29 0.13 -13.50
CA PRO A 136 6.56 0.22 -12.79
C PRO A 136 6.37 0.63 -11.31
N GLN A 137 7.18 0.07 -10.42
CA GLN A 137 7.31 0.53 -9.03
C GLN A 137 8.64 1.26 -8.80
N SER A 138 9.41 1.44 -9.84
CA SER A 138 10.59 2.30 -9.89
C SER A 138 10.89 2.68 -11.34
N PRO A 139 11.66 3.74 -11.60
CA PRO A 139 12.08 4.10 -12.97
C PRO A 139 12.94 3.05 -13.66
N SER A 140 13.49 2.09 -12.94
CA SER A 140 14.31 1.00 -13.50
C SER A 140 13.49 -0.04 -14.24
N PHE A 141 12.16 0.02 -14.16
CA PHE A 141 11.25 -0.92 -14.79
C PHE A 141 10.26 -0.22 -15.71
N SER A 142 9.73 -0.99 -16.66
CA SER A 142 8.64 -0.56 -17.52
C SER A 142 7.65 -1.70 -17.73
N ALA A 143 6.41 -1.36 -18.01
CA ALA A 143 5.40 -2.31 -18.49
C ALA A 143 5.68 -2.64 -19.96
N LYS A 144 6.69 -3.49 -20.21
CA LYS A 144 7.10 -3.90 -21.56
C LYS A 144 5.93 -4.46 -22.35
N ALA A 145 5.79 -4.06 -23.61
CA ALA A 145 4.81 -4.64 -24.52
C ALA A 145 5.09 -6.12 -24.77
N GLY A 146 4.05 -6.93 -24.83
CA GLY A 146 4.14 -8.36 -25.03
C GLY A 146 3.42 -9.19 -23.97
N THR A 147 3.67 -10.49 -24.00
CA THR A 147 3.02 -11.44 -23.08
C THR A 147 3.78 -11.54 -21.78
N TRP A 148 3.08 -11.27 -20.69
CA TRP A 148 3.53 -11.48 -19.32
C TRP A 148 2.90 -12.75 -18.77
N THR A 149 3.66 -13.52 -18.00
CA THR A 149 3.17 -14.73 -17.34
C THR A 149 3.42 -14.64 -15.84
N PHE A 150 2.56 -15.28 -15.05
CA PHE A 150 2.73 -15.32 -13.60
C PHE A 150 2.39 -16.68 -13.01
N LYS A 151 2.96 -16.96 -11.84
CA LYS A 151 2.53 -18.02 -10.94
C LYS A 151 2.20 -17.44 -9.57
N ALA A 152 1.11 -17.92 -8.98
CA ALA A 152 0.65 -17.45 -7.67
C ALA A 152 0.01 -18.60 -6.88
N TYR A 153 0.07 -18.50 -5.56
CA TYR A 153 -0.70 -19.33 -4.66
C TYR A 153 -1.95 -18.55 -4.22
N THR A 154 -3.08 -18.96 -4.70
CA THR A 154 -4.40 -18.44 -4.35
C THR A 154 -5.49 -19.38 -4.83
N ASN A 155 -6.66 -19.32 -4.27
CA ASN A 155 -7.88 -19.99 -4.76
C ASN A 155 -8.94 -18.97 -5.24
N ASP A 156 -8.57 -17.72 -5.40
CA ASP A 156 -9.47 -16.65 -5.82
C ASP A 156 -8.97 -15.96 -7.10
N ARG A 157 -9.68 -14.94 -7.52
CA ARG A 157 -9.48 -14.23 -8.78
C ARG A 157 -8.20 -13.42 -8.82
N VAL A 158 -7.54 -13.42 -9.97
CA VAL A 158 -6.46 -12.47 -10.27
C VAL A 158 -7.04 -11.37 -11.15
N SER A 159 -6.87 -10.14 -10.70
CA SER A 159 -7.32 -8.94 -11.40
C SER A 159 -6.14 -8.16 -11.95
N LEU A 160 -6.31 -7.60 -13.14
CA LEU A 160 -5.36 -6.75 -13.82
C LEU A 160 -5.99 -5.37 -14.04
N ALA A 161 -5.39 -4.33 -13.50
CA ALA A 161 -5.63 -2.95 -13.92
C ALA A 161 -4.51 -2.55 -14.88
N LEU A 162 -4.82 -2.34 -16.16
CA LEU A 162 -3.85 -2.00 -17.20
C LEU A 162 -4.13 -0.60 -17.73
N ARG A 163 -3.16 0.30 -17.57
CA ARG A 163 -3.16 1.65 -18.14
C ARG A 163 -2.45 1.67 -19.48
N THR A 164 -3.05 2.33 -20.47
CA THR A 164 -2.49 2.53 -21.81
C THR A 164 -2.38 4.01 -22.14
N GLY A 165 -1.64 4.35 -23.18
CA GLY A 165 -1.50 5.70 -23.70
C GLY A 165 -0.05 6.18 -23.78
N SER A 166 0.18 7.48 -23.73
CA SER A 166 1.53 8.05 -23.78
C SER A 166 2.23 8.01 -22.41
N THR A 167 3.55 8.00 -22.42
CA THR A 167 4.39 8.15 -21.23
C THR A 167 4.00 9.41 -20.47
N PRO A 168 3.64 9.32 -19.17
CA PRO A 168 3.16 10.46 -18.41
C PRO A 168 4.29 11.43 -18.07
N SER A 169 4.14 12.69 -18.43
CA SER A 169 4.99 13.81 -17.98
C SER A 169 4.43 14.49 -16.73
N ALA A 170 3.12 14.40 -16.52
CA ALA A 170 2.37 14.91 -15.39
C ALA A 170 1.34 13.85 -14.97
N ALA A 171 0.72 14.04 -13.81
CA ALA A 171 -0.41 13.22 -13.39
C ALA A 171 -1.51 14.09 -12.77
N THR A 172 -2.75 13.69 -13.05
CA THR A 172 -3.93 14.16 -12.33
C THR A 172 -4.59 12.95 -11.68
N ILE A 173 -4.84 13.02 -10.38
CA ILE A 173 -5.44 11.93 -9.61
C ILE A 173 -6.72 12.44 -8.96
N ALA A 174 -7.82 11.74 -9.21
CA ALA A 174 -9.10 12.03 -8.58
C ALA A 174 -9.12 11.49 -7.15
N ILE A 175 -9.62 12.30 -6.23
CA ILE A 175 -9.77 11.97 -4.81
C ILE A 175 -11.24 11.99 -4.46
N GLN A 176 -11.72 10.94 -3.80
CA GLN A 176 -13.05 10.89 -3.24
C GLN A 176 -12.98 10.87 -1.72
N PRO A 177 -13.21 12.00 -1.04
CA PRO A 177 -13.27 12.05 0.40
C PRO A 177 -14.61 11.52 0.91
N TYR A 178 -14.55 10.77 2.00
CA TYR A 178 -15.68 10.33 2.82
C TYR A 178 -15.44 10.77 4.26
N ILE A 179 -16.49 11.16 4.95
CA ILE A 179 -16.42 11.45 6.40
C ILE A 179 -17.48 10.63 7.12
N THR A 180 -17.10 10.03 8.24
CA THR A 180 -17.99 9.24 9.11
C THR A 180 -18.11 9.88 10.48
N GLY A 181 -19.07 9.42 11.28
CA GLY A 181 -19.34 9.97 12.61
C GLY A 181 -20.14 11.27 12.56
N THR A 182 -20.20 11.96 13.68
CA THR A 182 -21.04 13.15 13.88
C THR A 182 -20.31 14.33 14.52
N THR A 183 -19.07 14.13 14.99
CA THR A 183 -18.29 15.17 15.67
C THR A 183 -17.76 16.22 14.69
N TRP A 184 -17.35 15.78 13.50
CA TRP A 184 -16.80 16.65 12.45
C TRP A 184 -17.61 16.57 11.16
N SER A 185 -17.49 17.58 10.35
CA SER A 185 -18.19 17.74 9.07
C SER A 185 -17.22 17.80 7.89
N ALA A 186 -17.76 17.76 6.67
CA ALA A 186 -16.99 17.96 5.44
C ALA A 186 -16.23 19.31 5.43
N GLY A 187 -16.78 20.34 6.10
CA GLY A 187 -16.12 21.65 6.23
C GLY A 187 -14.84 21.58 7.06
N ASP A 188 -14.83 20.76 8.12
CA ASP A 188 -13.71 20.66 9.05
C ASP A 188 -12.45 20.03 8.42
N ILE A 189 -12.62 19.10 7.47
CA ILE A 189 -11.51 18.46 6.76
C ILE A 189 -11.02 19.24 5.54
N SER A 190 -11.68 20.32 5.14
CA SER A 190 -11.38 21.05 3.89
C SER A 190 -9.97 21.65 3.89
N ALA A 191 -9.51 22.17 5.03
CA ALA A 191 -8.16 22.71 5.17
C ALA A 191 -7.09 21.61 5.05
N ALA A 192 -7.32 20.42 5.61
CA ALA A 192 -6.41 19.27 5.49
C ALA A 192 -6.33 18.77 4.04
N LEU A 193 -7.46 18.68 3.33
CA LEU A 193 -7.49 18.36 1.90
C LEU A 193 -6.70 19.39 1.07
N SER A 194 -6.74 20.66 1.45
CA SER A 194 -5.96 21.73 0.80
C SER A 194 -4.46 21.56 1.06
N VAL A 195 -4.04 21.18 2.27
CA VAL A 195 -2.65 20.87 2.60
C VAL A 195 -2.17 19.69 1.76
N MET A 196 -2.90 18.58 1.74
CA MET A 196 -2.59 17.40 0.92
C MET A 196 -2.45 17.78 -0.56
N SER A 197 -3.38 18.57 -1.10
CA SER A 197 -3.34 19.03 -2.49
C SER A 197 -2.10 19.88 -2.77
N SER A 198 -1.69 20.73 -1.82
CA SER A 198 -0.49 21.56 -1.94
C SER A 198 0.78 20.72 -1.96
N ILE A 199 0.86 19.70 -1.10
CA ILE A 199 1.98 18.74 -1.05
C ILE A 199 2.16 18.08 -2.42
N TYR A 200 1.11 17.49 -2.97
CA TYR A 200 1.18 16.81 -4.27
C TYR A 200 1.45 17.78 -5.42
N SER A 201 0.84 18.95 -5.41
CA SER A 201 1.07 19.98 -6.44
C SER A 201 2.52 20.47 -6.45
N ALA A 202 3.13 20.68 -5.28
CA ALA A 202 4.54 21.05 -5.18
C ALA A 202 5.48 19.96 -5.75
N ASN A 203 5.00 18.73 -5.82
CA ASN A 203 5.71 17.56 -6.36
C ASN A 203 5.24 17.16 -7.79
N GLY A 204 4.57 18.07 -8.51
CA GLY A 204 4.20 17.88 -9.90
C GLY A 204 3.02 16.92 -10.15
N ILE A 205 2.17 16.72 -9.15
CA ILE A 205 0.97 15.87 -9.23
C ILE A 205 -0.25 16.71 -8.86
N THR A 206 -1.21 16.78 -9.75
CA THR A 206 -2.46 17.52 -9.52
C THR A 206 -3.52 16.61 -8.90
N LEU A 207 -4.15 17.04 -7.81
CA LEU A 207 -5.29 16.35 -7.24
C LEU A 207 -6.60 17.00 -7.65
N THR A 208 -7.55 16.21 -8.12
CA THR A 208 -8.94 16.65 -8.33
C THR A 208 -9.78 16.13 -7.19
N ILE A 209 -10.11 16.99 -6.24
CA ILE A 209 -10.87 16.62 -5.05
C ILE A 209 -12.36 16.72 -5.33
N ASN A 210 -13.06 15.60 -5.29
CA ASN A 210 -14.51 15.53 -5.41
C ASN A 210 -15.19 16.06 -4.14
N SER A 211 -16.48 16.33 -4.24
CA SER A 211 -17.28 16.69 -3.06
C SER A 211 -17.23 15.59 -2.00
N THR A 212 -17.00 15.95 -0.75
CA THR A 212 -16.97 15.01 0.37
C THR A 212 -18.35 14.37 0.57
N ILE A 213 -18.36 13.04 0.70
CA ILE A 213 -19.56 12.27 0.99
C ILE A 213 -19.62 12.00 2.50
N THR A 214 -20.73 12.38 3.14
CA THR A 214 -20.98 12.06 4.54
C THR A 214 -21.68 10.72 4.65
N ILE A 215 -21.08 9.79 5.42
CA ILE A 215 -21.65 8.50 5.77
C ILE A 215 -22.22 8.60 7.19
N SER A 216 -23.55 8.71 7.27
CA SER A 216 -24.25 9.00 8.53
C SER A 216 -24.50 7.77 9.42
N ASP A 217 -24.18 6.57 8.94
CA ASP A 217 -24.34 5.34 9.72
C ASP A 217 -23.28 5.29 10.84
N THR A 218 -23.75 5.33 12.07
CA THR A 218 -22.93 5.44 13.27
C THR A 218 -22.03 4.21 13.51
N GLN A 219 -22.32 3.07 12.89
CA GLN A 219 -21.44 1.90 12.96
C GLN A 219 -20.04 2.17 12.38
N TYR A 220 -19.92 3.16 11.49
CA TYR A 220 -18.68 3.54 10.83
C TYR A 220 -17.94 4.70 11.51
N ALA A 221 -18.45 5.21 12.63
CA ALA A 221 -17.77 6.28 13.37
C ALA A 221 -16.40 5.79 13.90
N ALA A 222 -16.37 4.58 14.46
CA ALA A 222 -15.12 3.96 14.91
C ALA A 222 -14.98 2.57 14.28
N VAL A 223 -13.98 2.40 13.43
CA VAL A 223 -13.69 1.13 12.75
C VAL A 223 -12.26 0.66 13.01
N SER A 224 -12.07 -0.65 12.97
CA SER A 224 -10.75 -1.25 13.07
C SER A 224 -9.88 -0.84 11.86
N GLY A 225 -8.55 -0.74 12.04
CA GLY A 225 -7.64 -0.58 10.92
C GLY A 225 -7.45 -1.84 10.07
N THR A 226 -8.15 -2.93 10.41
CA THR A 226 -8.04 -4.21 9.71
C THR A 226 -9.05 -4.30 8.57
N PHE A 227 -8.61 -4.21 7.34
CA PHE A 227 -9.46 -4.18 6.15
C PHE A 227 -10.22 -5.48 5.85
N THR A 228 -9.90 -6.57 6.57
CA THR A 228 -10.68 -7.82 6.58
C THR A 228 -11.74 -7.88 7.68
N ASP A 229 -11.75 -6.91 8.60
CA ASP A 229 -12.86 -6.75 9.54
C ASP A 229 -14.15 -6.42 8.80
N SER A 230 -15.27 -6.99 9.21
CA SER A 230 -16.54 -6.87 8.49
C SER A 230 -17.02 -5.43 8.38
N THR A 231 -16.88 -4.63 9.44
CA THR A 231 -17.34 -3.24 9.47
C THR A 231 -16.43 -2.34 8.63
N THR A 232 -15.12 -2.50 8.77
CA THR A 232 -14.14 -1.77 7.96
C THR A 232 -14.27 -2.13 6.48
N SER A 233 -14.38 -3.42 6.18
CA SER A 233 -14.59 -3.90 4.81
C SER A 233 -15.88 -3.31 4.19
N ALA A 234 -16.98 -3.31 4.94
CA ALA A 234 -18.24 -2.75 4.49
C ALA A 234 -18.16 -1.23 4.26
N LEU A 235 -17.41 -0.50 5.09
CA LEU A 235 -17.15 0.93 4.87
C LEU A 235 -16.34 1.16 3.60
N VAL A 236 -15.17 0.55 3.47
CA VAL A 236 -14.23 0.82 2.38
C VAL A 236 -14.77 0.37 1.02
N THR A 237 -15.58 -0.69 0.98
CA THR A 237 -16.23 -1.16 -0.25
C THR A 237 -17.25 -0.16 -0.83
N GLN A 238 -17.69 0.86 -0.07
CA GLN A 238 -18.51 1.96 -0.58
C GLN A 238 -17.73 2.96 -1.45
N GLY A 239 -16.41 2.81 -1.53
CA GLY A 239 -15.53 3.72 -2.25
C GLY A 239 -15.77 3.75 -3.76
N SER A 240 -15.40 4.86 -4.37
CA SER A 240 -15.41 5.07 -5.81
C SER A 240 -14.41 4.14 -6.52
N THR A 241 -14.75 3.66 -7.70
CA THR A 241 -13.84 2.91 -8.56
C THR A 241 -12.93 3.80 -9.41
N ALA A 242 -13.24 5.09 -9.54
CA ALA A 242 -12.53 6.04 -10.42
C ALA A 242 -11.68 7.08 -9.66
N ALA A 243 -11.48 6.89 -8.35
CA ALA A 243 -10.74 7.81 -7.51
C ALA A 243 -10.00 7.06 -6.39
N VAL A 244 -8.99 7.70 -5.81
CA VAL A 244 -8.45 7.29 -4.51
C VAL A 244 -9.44 7.67 -3.42
N ASN A 245 -9.82 6.70 -2.59
CA ASN A 245 -10.82 6.89 -1.56
C ASN A 245 -10.16 7.24 -0.22
N LEU A 246 -10.51 8.38 0.35
CA LEU A 246 -10.03 8.82 1.64
C LEU A 246 -11.19 8.81 2.64
N PHE A 247 -11.17 7.87 3.57
CA PHE A 247 -12.15 7.78 4.64
C PHE A 247 -11.63 8.48 5.89
N PHE A 248 -12.21 9.60 6.23
CA PHE A 248 -11.98 10.31 7.47
C PHE A 248 -12.95 9.75 8.52
N ILE A 249 -12.47 8.82 9.32
CA ILE A 249 -13.24 8.17 10.39
C ILE A 249 -13.12 8.98 11.67
N GLU A 250 -14.14 8.92 12.52
CA GLU A 250 -14.11 9.65 13.79
C GLU A 250 -12.97 9.15 14.67
N ASP A 251 -12.82 7.82 14.79
CA ASP A 251 -11.70 7.22 15.53
C ASP A 251 -11.43 5.77 15.13
N TYR A 252 -10.31 5.24 15.61
CA TYR A 252 -10.10 3.82 15.76
C TYR A 252 -10.60 3.35 17.14
N PRO A 253 -10.82 2.02 17.35
CA PRO A 253 -11.27 1.52 18.63
C PRO A 253 -10.32 1.93 19.77
N PRO A 254 -10.86 2.31 20.95
CA PRO A 254 -10.05 2.73 22.07
C PRO A 254 -9.17 1.58 22.62
N PRO A 255 -8.18 1.89 23.48
CA PRO A 255 -7.37 0.87 24.16
C PRO A 255 -8.23 -0.23 24.81
N PRO A 256 -7.80 -1.50 24.79
CA PRO A 256 -6.46 -2.01 24.42
C PRO A 256 -6.24 -2.30 22.91
N SER A 257 -6.97 -1.66 22.01
CA SER A 257 -6.79 -1.85 20.58
C SER A 257 -5.39 -1.45 20.11
N ILE A 258 -4.78 -2.26 19.23
CA ILE A 258 -3.51 -1.93 18.55
C ILE A 258 -3.65 -0.71 17.64
N TRP A 259 -4.86 -0.34 17.27
CA TRP A 259 -5.17 0.81 16.40
C TRP A 259 -5.30 2.13 17.17
N SER A 260 -5.32 2.08 18.49
CA SER A 260 -5.44 3.29 19.31
C SER A 260 -4.24 4.23 19.12
N GLY A 261 -4.52 5.47 18.73
CA GLY A 261 -3.50 6.50 18.50
C GLY A 261 -2.81 6.42 17.12
N ILE A 262 -3.24 5.50 16.25
CA ILE A 262 -2.80 5.48 14.85
C ILE A 262 -3.46 6.65 14.09
N LEU A 263 -2.65 7.37 13.33
CA LEU A 263 -3.10 8.54 12.55
C LEU A 263 -3.88 8.13 11.31
N GLY A 264 -3.32 7.23 10.53
CA GLY A 264 -3.90 6.72 9.29
C GLY A 264 -3.50 5.28 9.01
N ASN A 265 -4.12 4.69 8.01
CA ASN A 265 -3.78 3.35 7.53
C ASN A 265 -4.29 3.15 6.09
N ALA A 266 -3.41 2.72 5.20
CA ALA A 266 -3.76 2.35 3.84
C ALA A 266 -4.13 0.87 3.74
N ALA A 267 -5.05 0.55 2.83
CA ALA A 267 -5.50 -0.81 2.62
C ALA A 267 -4.44 -1.75 2.05
N GLY A 268 -3.46 -1.21 1.33
CA GLY A 268 -2.34 -1.95 0.76
C GLY A 268 -1.29 -1.03 0.16
N ILE A 269 -0.15 -1.59 -0.23
CA ILE A 269 0.96 -0.89 -0.89
C ILE A 269 1.33 -1.63 -2.19
N PRO A 270 0.75 -1.20 -3.35
CA PRO A 270 -0.41 -0.33 -3.47
C PRO A 270 -1.69 -0.99 -2.97
N GLY A 271 -2.71 -0.18 -2.68
CA GLY A 271 -4.07 -0.67 -2.51
C GLY A 271 -4.71 -1.10 -3.84
N SER A 272 -5.87 -1.72 -3.78
CA SER A 272 -6.65 -2.03 -4.97
C SER A 272 -7.11 -0.76 -5.68
N MET A 273 -7.22 -0.82 -6.99
CA MET A 273 -7.63 0.30 -7.83
C MET A 273 -8.66 -0.14 -8.86
N GLY A 274 -9.64 0.69 -9.14
CA GLY A 274 -10.63 0.44 -10.18
C GLY A 274 -11.71 -0.59 -9.83
N ILE A 275 -11.67 -1.17 -8.65
CA ILE A 275 -12.62 -2.18 -8.16
C ILE A 275 -13.12 -1.77 -6.78
N ALA A 276 -14.42 -1.83 -6.57
CA ALA A 276 -15.01 -1.64 -5.24
C ALA A 276 -14.76 -2.89 -4.38
N ASN A 277 -13.85 -2.76 -3.44
CA ASN A 277 -13.53 -3.80 -2.46
C ASN A 277 -12.88 -3.19 -1.21
N SER A 278 -12.64 -3.99 -0.19
CA SER A 278 -12.07 -3.54 1.08
C SER A 278 -10.61 -3.07 1.00
N TRP A 279 -9.93 -3.24 -0.12
CA TRP A 279 -8.54 -2.85 -0.32
C TRP A 279 -8.40 -1.58 -1.15
N ASN A 280 -9.53 -0.90 -1.47
CA ASN A 280 -9.55 0.32 -2.28
C ASN A 280 -9.83 1.55 -1.42
N GLY A 281 -8.93 1.91 -0.54
CA GLY A 281 -9.06 3.14 0.24
C GLY A 281 -8.07 3.25 1.39
N VAL A 282 -8.09 4.40 2.01
CA VAL A 282 -7.29 4.71 3.20
C VAL A 282 -8.18 5.24 4.30
N LEU A 283 -7.81 4.96 5.55
CA LEU A 283 -8.49 5.46 6.75
C LEU A 283 -7.62 6.54 7.40
N ASN A 284 -8.23 7.64 7.84
CA ASN A 284 -7.59 8.71 8.60
C ASN A 284 -8.43 8.97 9.86
N SER A 285 -7.84 8.85 11.06
CA SER A 285 -8.54 9.11 12.33
C SER A 285 -8.61 10.59 12.60
N LEU A 286 -9.80 11.16 12.72
CA LEU A 286 -9.99 12.57 13.06
C LEU A 286 -9.61 12.86 14.50
N SER A 287 -9.97 11.98 15.44
CA SER A 287 -9.66 12.16 16.85
C SER A 287 -8.16 12.16 17.14
N ALA A 288 -7.37 11.36 16.42
CA ALA A 288 -5.91 11.34 16.55
C ALA A 288 -5.24 12.63 16.06
N HIS A 289 -5.95 13.44 15.27
CA HIS A 289 -5.51 14.73 14.76
C HIS A 289 -6.15 15.91 15.47
N ALA A 290 -6.90 15.68 16.55
CA ALA A 290 -7.67 16.74 17.21
C ALA A 290 -7.13 17.09 18.60
N SER A 291 -7.26 18.37 18.93
CA SER A 291 -7.20 18.85 20.30
C SER A 291 -8.60 19.35 20.70
N GLY A 292 -9.32 18.55 21.46
CA GLY A 292 -10.77 18.73 21.64
C GLY A 292 -11.53 18.54 20.32
N THR A 293 -12.23 19.57 19.85
CA THR A 293 -12.95 19.54 18.56
C THR A 293 -12.17 20.22 17.42
N THR A 294 -10.97 20.75 17.68
CA THR A 294 -10.17 21.45 16.69
C THR A 294 -9.18 20.51 16.05
N LEU A 295 -9.25 20.32 14.72
CA LEU A 295 -8.33 19.51 13.95
C LEU A 295 -7.02 20.25 13.68
N ASP A 296 -5.90 19.56 13.83
CA ASP A 296 -4.61 19.96 13.27
C ASP A 296 -4.62 19.65 11.76
N SER A 297 -5.06 20.62 10.98
CA SER A 297 -5.23 20.47 9.53
C SER A 297 -3.91 20.21 8.80
N GLN A 298 -2.77 20.69 9.33
CA GLN A 298 -1.46 20.43 8.75
C GLN A 298 -1.11 18.95 8.92
N LEU A 299 -1.18 18.41 10.15
CA LEU A 299 -0.89 17.01 10.41
C LEU A 299 -1.87 16.08 9.69
N LEU A 300 -3.15 16.39 9.70
CA LEU A 300 -4.16 15.56 9.01
C LEU A 300 -3.92 15.55 7.50
N GLY A 301 -3.52 16.67 6.92
CA GLY A 301 -3.19 16.77 5.49
C GLY A 301 -1.91 16.00 5.12
N GLU A 302 -0.88 16.07 5.96
CA GLU A 302 0.35 15.28 5.82
C GLU A 302 0.05 13.78 5.95
N THR A 303 -0.76 13.37 6.94
CA THR A 303 -1.19 11.97 7.09
C THR A 303 -1.99 11.49 5.88
N ALA A 304 -2.96 12.27 5.41
CA ALA A 304 -3.74 11.89 4.23
C ALA A 304 -2.86 11.77 2.97
N ALA A 305 -1.83 12.63 2.83
CA ALA A 305 -0.86 12.52 1.75
C ALA A 305 0.00 11.26 1.89
N HIS A 306 0.44 10.92 3.09
CA HIS A 306 1.21 9.73 3.41
C HIS A 306 0.44 8.44 3.07
N GLU A 307 -0.77 8.30 3.59
CA GLU A 307 -1.59 7.12 3.37
C GLU A 307 -2.01 6.98 1.89
N MET A 308 -2.26 8.10 1.21
CA MET A 308 -2.46 8.09 -0.23
C MET A 308 -1.21 7.61 -0.97
N GLY A 309 -0.03 8.00 -0.52
CA GLY A 309 1.24 7.50 -1.06
C GLY A 309 1.32 5.96 -1.00
N HIS A 310 0.96 5.37 0.14
CA HIS A 310 0.86 3.92 0.29
C HIS A 310 -0.18 3.31 -0.66
N GLN A 311 -1.37 3.87 -0.72
CA GLN A 311 -2.44 3.40 -1.62
C GLN A 311 -1.98 3.40 -3.08
N LEU A 312 -1.07 4.27 -3.47
CA LEU A 312 -0.52 4.39 -4.82
C LEU A 312 0.80 3.62 -5.03
N GLY A 313 1.34 2.96 -4.01
CA GLY A 313 2.49 2.06 -4.12
C GLY A 313 3.80 2.56 -3.52
N LEU A 314 3.80 3.65 -2.77
CA LEU A 314 5.00 4.12 -2.08
C LEU A 314 5.16 3.43 -0.73
N PHE A 315 6.38 2.99 -0.42
CA PHE A 315 6.78 2.46 0.88
C PHE A 315 7.38 3.56 1.75
N HIS A 316 7.53 3.29 3.05
CA HIS A 316 8.30 4.19 3.91
C HIS A 316 9.74 4.32 3.43
N THR A 317 10.24 5.55 3.32
CA THR A 317 11.65 5.81 3.00
C THR A 317 12.59 5.22 4.04
N THR A 318 12.14 5.20 5.29
CA THR A 318 12.79 4.56 6.43
C THR A 318 11.73 3.99 7.34
N GLU A 319 11.81 2.72 7.69
CA GLU A 319 10.95 2.08 8.68
C GLU A 319 11.40 2.42 10.11
N SER A 320 10.52 2.21 11.09
CA SER A 320 10.73 2.61 12.49
C SER A 320 12.05 2.16 13.09
N GLY A 321 12.58 1.02 12.67
CA GLY A 321 13.85 0.49 13.16
C GLY A 321 15.10 1.03 12.48
N GLY A 322 14.98 1.85 11.43
CA GLY A 322 16.12 2.39 10.68
C GLY A 322 17.05 1.36 10.03
N THR A 323 16.51 0.19 9.70
CA THR A 323 17.23 -0.94 9.06
C THR A 323 16.57 -1.44 7.80
N VAL A 324 15.37 -0.94 7.51
CA VAL A 324 14.55 -1.30 6.36
C VAL A 324 14.12 -0.02 5.67
N PHE A 325 14.22 0.01 4.35
CA PHE A 325 14.03 1.18 3.51
C PHE A 325 13.16 0.83 2.31
N ASP A 326 12.66 1.84 1.60
CA ASP A 326 11.98 1.62 0.34
C ASP A 326 12.94 1.07 -0.73
N ILE A 327 12.37 0.73 -1.89
CA ILE A 327 13.12 0.16 -3.02
C ILE A 327 13.71 1.22 -3.94
N LEU A 328 13.49 2.50 -3.65
CA LEU A 328 13.90 3.61 -4.50
C LEU A 328 15.30 4.08 -4.09
N ASN A 329 16.17 4.26 -5.08
CA ASN A 329 17.57 4.59 -4.83
C ASN A 329 17.84 6.11 -4.75
N ASP A 330 16.82 6.95 -4.84
CA ASP A 330 16.91 8.41 -4.73
C ASP A 330 16.24 8.95 -3.46
N THR A 331 15.72 8.10 -2.60
CA THR A 331 15.24 8.44 -1.26
C THR A 331 16.37 8.37 -0.26
N THR A 332 16.36 9.26 0.73
CA THR A 332 17.39 9.30 1.75
C THR A 332 17.07 8.33 2.88
N GLU A 333 18.04 7.48 3.21
CA GLU A 333 17.92 6.49 4.29
C GLU A 333 18.40 7.06 5.62
N CYS A 334 17.60 6.90 6.67
CA CYS A 334 17.98 7.26 8.04
C CYS A 334 18.43 6.00 8.79
N LEU A 335 19.74 5.75 8.78
CA LEU A 335 20.34 4.54 9.32
C LEU A 335 20.38 4.56 10.86
N ASN A 336 19.76 3.58 11.50
CA ASN A 336 19.81 3.36 12.95
C ASN A 336 21.24 3.39 13.51
N SER A 337 22.18 2.73 12.86
CA SER A 337 23.57 2.66 13.32
C SER A 337 24.26 4.02 13.48
N THR A 338 23.72 5.07 12.87
CA THR A 338 24.32 6.42 12.86
C THR A 338 23.41 7.51 13.41
N LYS A 339 22.11 7.27 13.50
CA LYS A 339 21.11 8.30 13.80
C LYS A 339 20.26 8.02 15.03
N ASP A 340 20.18 6.82 15.53
CA ASP A 340 19.51 6.49 16.80
C ASP A 340 20.33 7.04 17.99
N PHE A 341 20.19 8.35 18.25
CA PHE A 341 20.99 9.05 19.24
C PHE A 341 20.57 8.72 20.68
N ASP A 342 19.30 8.46 20.92
CA ASP A 342 18.76 8.09 22.23
C ASP A 342 18.84 6.58 22.49
N ARG A 343 19.21 5.78 21.47
CA ARG A 343 19.39 4.32 21.51
C ARG A 343 18.14 3.54 21.93
N ASN A 344 16.97 4.06 21.53
CA ASN A 344 15.71 3.40 21.83
C ASN A 344 15.30 2.37 20.74
N GLY A 345 16.08 2.26 19.67
CA GLY A 345 15.84 1.35 18.54
C GLY A 345 14.73 1.82 17.61
N LYS A 346 14.31 3.09 17.70
CA LYS A 346 13.28 3.71 16.86
C LYS A 346 13.80 5.02 16.30
N MET A 347 13.56 5.24 15.03
CA MET A 347 13.97 6.45 14.33
C MET A 347 12.89 7.52 14.46
N SER A 348 13.12 8.55 15.23
CA SER A 348 12.24 9.73 15.26
C SER A 348 12.48 10.64 14.07
N ALA A 349 11.52 11.51 13.74
CA ALA A 349 11.72 12.51 12.70
C ALA A 349 12.84 13.50 13.08
N GLU A 350 12.99 13.82 14.37
CA GLU A 350 14.05 14.69 14.89
C GLU A 350 15.45 14.11 14.68
N GLU A 351 15.63 12.82 14.88
CA GLU A 351 16.88 12.13 14.63
C GLU A 351 17.23 12.05 13.15
N CYS A 352 16.21 12.02 12.31
CA CYS A 352 16.33 11.89 10.86
C CYS A 352 16.21 13.24 10.12
N GLU A 353 16.32 14.38 10.82
CA GLU A 353 16.32 15.70 10.18
C GLU A 353 17.45 15.80 9.16
N GLY A 354 17.12 16.16 7.91
CA GLY A 354 18.04 16.15 6.78
C GLY A 354 18.41 14.75 6.25
N TYR A 355 17.80 13.71 6.80
CA TYR A 355 17.97 12.31 6.39
C TYR A 355 16.61 11.67 6.07
N GLY A 356 15.76 12.40 5.40
CA GLY A 356 14.48 11.91 4.87
C GLY A 356 13.27 12.15 5.78
N ALA A 357 13.41 12.75 6.96
CA ALA A 357 12.28 13.06 7.84
C ALA A 357 11.28 14.07 7.22
N GLU A 358 11.72 14.86 6.25
CA GLU A 358 10.91 15.82 5.49
C GLU A 358 10.09 15.16 4.37
N ASN A 359 10.37 13.89 4.07
CA ASN A 359 9.67 13.13 3.05
C ASN A 359 8.27 12.74 3.54
N VAL A 360 7.28 12.86 2.66
CA VAL A 360 5.88 12.46 2.93
C VAL A 360 5.82 11.01 3.42
N MET A 361 6.69 10.13 2.89
CA MET A 361 6.72 8.71 3.22
C MET A 361 7.67 8.35 4.37
N PHE A 362 8.08 9.29 5.22
CA PHE A 362 8.78 8.94 6.44
C PHE A 362 7.80 8.31 7.44
N TRP A 363 8.18 7.24 8.13
CA TRP A 363 7.28 6.35 8.88
C TRP A 363 6.53 7.02 10.06
N THR A 364 6.99 8.18 10.56
CA THR A 364 6.39 8.87 11.72
C THR A 364 6.42 10.38 11.54
N PRO A 365 5.40 11.12 12.03
CA PRO A 365 5.39 12.57 11.93
C PRO A 365 6.39 13.23 12.87
N TRP A 366 6.68 14.50 12.62
CA TRP A 366 7.38 15.37 13.56
C TRP A 366 6.60 15.51 14.87
N THR A 367 7.33 15.66 16.00
CA THR A 367 6.70 15.99 17.28
C THR A 367 5.90 17.31 17.21
N PRO A 368 4.89 17.51 18.09
CA PRO A 368 4.16 18.78 18.14
C PRO A 368 5.05 20.00 18.31
N ALA A 369 6.18 19.86 19.06
CA ALA A 369 7.14 20.95 19.23
C ALA A 369 7.86 21.30 17.92
N SER A 370 8.34 20.28 17.19
CA SER A 370 9.01 20.47 15.90
C SER A 370 8.05 21.04 14.85
N ARG A 371 6.81 20.57 14.79
CA ARG A 371 5.78 21.15 13.89
C ARG A 371 5.46 22.60 14.23
N SER A 372 5.40 22.95 15.53
CA SER A 372 5.23 24.34 15.97
C SER A 372 6.42 25.22 15.58
N ALA A 373 7.60 24.63 15.41
CA ALA A 373 8.80 25.30 14.86
C ALA A 373 8.83 25.32 13.32
N GLY A 374 7.77 24.86 12.65
CA GLY A 374 7.63 24.89 11.18
C GLY A 374 8.13 23.66 10.44
N LYS A 375 8.48 22.57 11.14
CA LYS A 375 8.86 21.31 10.48
C LYS A 375 7.64 20.65 9.86
N LYS A 376 7.82 20.10 8.65
CA LYS A 376 6.76 19.50 7.82
C LYS A 376 7.27 18.31 7.03
N GLN A 377 6.35 17.44 6.60
CA GLN A 377 6.60 16.30 5.71
C GLN A 377 5.91 16.55 4.36
N GLU A 378 6.58 17.26 3.48
CA GLU A 378 5.99 17.75 2.22
C GLU A 378 6.80 17.39 0.97
N THR A 379 7.90 16.63 1.09
CA THR A 379 8.76 16.32 -0.05
C THR A 379 8.53 14.92 -0.59
N LEU A 380 8.67 14.76 -1.90
CA LEU A 380 8.72 13.48 -2.61
C LEU A 380 9.93 13.45 -3.52
N SER A 381 10.64 12.34 -3.57
CA SER A 381 11.75 12.13 -4.51
C SER A 381 11.27 12.05 -5.96
N SER A 382 12.18 12.17 -6.91
CA SER A 382 11.83 12.05 -8.34
C SER A 382 11.32 10.65 -8.70
N HIS A 383 11.85 9.60 -8.05
CA HIS A 383 11.38 8.23 -8.26
C HIS A 383 10.02 7.97 -7.59
N GLN A 384 9.76 8.55 -6.42
CA GLN A 384 8.42 8.53 -5.82
C GLN A 384 7.39 9.21 -6.74
N GLN A 385 7.72 10.39 -7.29
CA GLN A 385 6.88 11.08 -8.27
C GLN A 385 6.68 10.22 -9.54
N HIS A 386 7.69 9.47 -9.99
CA HIS A 386 7.56 8.55 -11.12
C HIS A 386 6.50 7.47 -10.81
N VAL A 387 6.60 6.76 -9.69
CA VAL A 387 5.61 5.74 -9.29
C VAL A 387 4.20 6.31 -9.31
N LEU A 388 4.01 7.49 -8.72
CA LEU A 388 2.69 8.15 -8.65
C LEU A 388 2.16 8.54 -10.05
N LYS A 389 3.01 9.07 -10.93
CA LYS A 389 2.63 9.43 -12.30
C LYS A 389 2.24 8.23 -13.14
N TYR A 390 2.85 7.09 -12.89
CA TYR A 390 2.58 5.84 -13.59
C TYR A 390 1.45 5.02 -12.95
N SER A 391 0.87 5.46 -11.84
CA SER A 391 -0.25 4.75 -11.22
C SER A 391 -1.38 4.48 -12.23
N PRO A 392 -1.98 3.29 -12.25
CA PRO A 392 -3.11 2.98 -13.14
C PRO A 392 -4.32 3.88 -12.94
N ILE A 393 -4.47 4.54 -11.79
CA ILE A 393 -5.59 5.46 -11.52
C ILE A 393 -5.26 6.93 -11.86
N ALA A 394 -4.06 7.23 -12.35
CA ALA A 394 -3.65 8.57 -12.77
C ALA A 394 -4.03 8.84 -14.23
N LYS A 395 -4.35 10.14 -14.55
CA LYS A 395 -4.55 10.65 -15.90
C LYS A 395 -3.29 11.32 -16.41
#